data_f8d7ff3f2630cded5aa62fdc6e89b9ee
#
_entry.id   f8d7ff3f2630cded5aa62fdc6e89b9ee
#
_cell.length_a   1.000
_cell.length_b   1.000
_cell.length_c   1.000
_cell.angle_alpha   90.00
_cell.angle_beta   90.00
_cell.angle_gamma   90.00
#
_symmetry.space_group_name_H-M   'P 1'
#
loop_
_entity.id
_entity.type
_entity.pdbx_description
1 polymer ?
#
loop_
_entity_poly.entity_id
_entity_poly.type
_entity_poly.pdbx_seq_one_letter_code
_entity_poly.pdbx_strand_id
1 'polypeptide(L)'
;PMKWLNDWPVIGLDVDGDGKGEPVTEHRKPNVGREYPAQAPQTSDEFTSNKLGLQWQWHANPVANWMRLSQGRLRLHAVPQNSANLWTAPNLLLQKLPARTFTVTTFLDGSHLREGQRSGLLIMGRDYSYIAIDGTRVVRMTSIDAAKGTPETNDASVDLKNRSVFLRVSVNDAACEFSYGGDGKKFERLGELFPMKPGVWIGAKVGLFSIGPGSGYADFEWFRFAPLSQSAQTRALAQ
;
A
#
# COMPACT_ATOMS: atom_id res chain seq x y z
N PRO A 1 -22.15 -22.54 5.07
CA PRO A 1 -22.19 -23.80 5.81
C PRO A 1 -21.20 -24.82 5.25
N MET A 2 -20.89 -25.83 6.07
CA MET A 2 -20.10 -27.00 5.67
C MET A 2 -20.57 -28.20 6.46
N LYS A 3 -20.68 -29.36 5.83
CA LYS A 3 -20.91 -30.66 6.49
C LYS A 3 -19.94 -31.69 5.94
N TRP A 4 -19.67 -32.73 6.71
CA TRP A 4 -18.93 -33.90 6.27
C TRP A 4 -19.91 -34.97 5.74
N LEU A 5 -19.66 -35.47 4.56
CA LEU A 5 -20.41 -36.55 3.96
C LEU A 5 -19.43 -37.64 3.46
N ASN A 6 -19.47 -38.83 4.07
CA ASN A 6 -18.55 -39.95 3.77
C ASN A 6 -17.07 -39.51 3.77
N ASP A 7 -16.64 -38.85 4.85
CA ASP A 7 -15.29 -38.29 5.04
C ASP A 7 -14.89 -37.19 4.03
N TRP A 8 -15.85 -36.65 3.27
CA TRP A 8 -15.63 -35.57 2.31
C TRP A 8 -16.33 -34.26 2.75
N PRO A 9 -15.65 -33.11 2.71
CA PRO A 9 -16.28 -31.86 3.06
C PRO A 9 -17.19 -31.36 1.94
N VAL A 10 -18.47 -31.15 2.23
CA VAL A 10 -19.44 -30.51 1.35
C VAL A 10 -19.62 -29.06 1.84
N ILE A 11 -19.18 -28.10 1.03
CA ILE A 11 -19.23 -26.67 1.32
C ILE A 11 -20.44 -26.05 0.63
N GLY A 12 -21.27 -25.32 1.38
CA GLY A 12 -22.55 -24.80 0.92
C GLY A 12 -23.73 -25.62 1.41
N LEU A 13 -24.87 -25.48 0.79
CA LEU A 13 -26.06 -26.33 1.01
C LEU A 13 -26.27 -27.21 -0.21
N ASP A 14 -26.38 -28.51 0.04
CA ASP A 14 -26.81 -29.49 -0.96
C ASP A 14 -28.34 -29.46 -0.97
N VAL A 15 -28.92 -28.69 -1.90
CA VAL A 15 -30.37 -28.44 -1.98
C VAL A 15 -31.12 -29.47 -2.81
N ASP A 16 -30.42 -30.14 -3.73
CA ASP A 16 -31.00 -31.15 -4.63
C ASP A 16 -30.57 -32.60 -4.30
N GLY A 17 -29.67 -32.76 -3.32
CA GLY A 17 -29.26 -34.08 -2.83
C GLY A 17 -28.20 -34.78 -3.72
N ASP A 18 -27.53 -34.07 -4.62
CA ASP A 18 -26.53 -34.63 -5.52
C ASP A 18 -25.14 -34.81 -4.85
N GLY A 19 -25.02 -34.44 -3.58
CA GLY A 19 -23.77 -34.54 -2.80
C GLY A 19 -22.82 -33.36 -2.99
N LYS A 20 -23.18 -32.34 -3.77
CA LYS A 20 -22.46 -31.10 -3.94
C LYS A 20 -23.13 -29.98 -3.14
N GLY A 21 -22.38 -28.97 -2.77
CA GLY A 21 -22.91 -27.85 -2.04
C GLY A 21 -22.98 -26.60 -2.92
N GLU A 22 -24.14 -25.94 -2.94
CA GLU A 22 -24.33 -24.65 -3.58
C GLU A 22 -23.94 -23.50 -2.65
N PRO A 23 -23.43 -22.40 -3.22
CA PRO A 23 -23.15 -21.17 -2.46
C PRO A 23 -24.41 -20.63 -1.81
N VAL A 24 -24.27 -20.11 -0.59
CA VAL A 24 -25.37 -19.43 0.12
C VAL A 24 -25.07 -17.95 0.26
N THR A 25 -26.08 -17.11 0.07
CA THR A 25 -25.98 -15.64 0.25
C THR A 25 -26.04 -15.23 1.71
N GLU A 26 -26.72 -16.03 2.53
CA GLU A 26 -26.88 -15.79 3.97
C GLU A 26 -26.68 -17.07 4.76
N HIS A 27 -26.00 -16.98 5.90
CA HIS A 27 -25.84 -18.08 6.81
C HIS A 27 -25.65 -17.58 8.24
N ARG A 28 -26.14 -18.37 9.20
CA ARG A 28 -25.95 -18.09 10.62
C ARG A 28 -24.46 -18.06 10.96
N LYS A 29 -24.03 -17.03 11.69
CA LYS A 29 -22.64 -16.96 12.21
C LYS A 29 -22.34 -18.18 13.07
N PRO A 30 -21.11 -18.72 13.04
CA PRO A 30 -20.70 -19.79 13.93
C PRO A 30 -20.79 -19.32 15.39
N ASN A 31 -21.23 -20.22 16.27
CA ASN A 31 -21.23 -19.95 17.69
C ASN A 31 -19.81 -20.12 18.25
N VAL A 32 -19.16 -18.99 18.55
CA VAL A 32 -17.81 -18.95 19.13
C VAL A 32 -17.83 -18.63 20.63
N GLY A 33 -18.99 -18.80 21.28
CA GLY A 33 -19.17 -18.62 22.74
C GLY A 33 -19.35 -17.18 23.19
N ARG A 34 -19.21 -16.19 22.27
CA ARG A 34 -19.44 -14.77 22.55
C ARG A 34 -19.78 -14.01 21.27
N GLU A 35 -20.42 -12.86 21.41
CA GLU A 35 -20.63 -11.95 20.31
C GLU A 35 -19.46 -10.99 20.15
N TYR A 36 -19.12 -10.71 18.90
CA TYR A 36 -18.15 -9.71 18.53
C TYR A 36 -18.85 -8.57 17.76
N PRO A 37 -18.65 -7.31 18.17
CA PRO A 37 -19.18 -6.19 17.39
C PRO A 37 -18.58 -6.18 15.99
N ALA A 38 -19.36 -5.71 15.01
CA ALA A 38 -18.83 -5.46 13.68
C ALA A 38 -17.80 -4.33 13.74
N GLN A 39 -16.62 -4.59 13.22
CA GLN A 39 -15.51 -3.63 13.18
C GLN A 39 -14.91 -3.56 11.79
N ALA A 40 -14.52 -2.35 11.37
CA ALA A 40 -13.69 -2.19 10.19
C ALA A 40 -12.25 -2.63 10.53
N PRO A 41 -11.56 -3.34 9.62
CA PRO A 41 -10.14 -3.61 9.79
C PRO A 41 -9.35 -2.31 9.96
N GLN A 42 -8.30 -2.36 10.77
CA GLN A 42 -7.36 -1.23 10.90
C GLN A 42 -6.71 -0.94 9.55
N THR A 43 -6.57 0.35 9.23
CA THR A 43 -5.92 0.83 8.00
C THR A 43 -4.79 1.81 8.32
N SER A 44 -5.06 2.81 9.16
CA SER A 44 -4.06 3.78 9.60
C SER A 44 -3.12 3.16 10.63
N ASP A 45 -1.89 3.67 10.70
CA ASP A 45 -0.91 3.28 11.71
C ASP A 45 -0.08 4.51 12.12
N GLU A 46 -0.06 4.78 13.42
CA GLU A 46 0.75 5.84 14.03
C GLU A 46 2.13 5.32 14.49
N PHE A 47 2.43 4.05 14.20
CA PHE A 47 3.68 3.36 14.53
C PHE A 47 4.10 3.46 16.01
N THR A 48 3.14 3.63 16.90
CA THR A 48 3.38 3.72 18.36
C THR A 48 3.53 2.37 19.04
N SER A 49 3.10 1.28 18.37
CA SER A 49 3.27 -0.08 18.83
C SER A 49 4.71 -0.58 18.60
N ASN A 50 5.14 -1.59 19.32
CA ASN A 50 6.40 -2.30 19.07
C ASN A 50 6.31 -3.39 18.00
N LYS A 51 5.13 -3.57 17.40
CA LYS A 51 4.85 -4.53 16.32
C LYS A 51 3.97 -3.88 15.27
N LEU A 52 4.17 -4.25 14.01
CA LEU A 52 3.26 -3.89 12.93
C LEU A 52 1.89 -4.54 13.16
N GLY A 53 0.83 -3.81 12.84
CA GLY A 53 -0.52 -4.33 12.87
C GLY A 53 -0.76 -5.38 11.76
N LEU A 54 -1.86 -6.12 11.88
CA LEU A 54 -2.21 -7.22 10.96
C LEU A 54 -2.58 -6.74 9.54
N GLN A 55 -2.81 -5.44 9.35
CA GLN A 55 -3.04 -4.84 8.03
C GLN A 55 -1.80 -4.85 7.15
N TRP A 56 -0.60 -4.89 7.75
CA TRP A 56 0.65 -4.85 7.04
C TRP A 56 1.10 -6.22 6.54
N GLN A 57 1.63 -6.27 5.35
CA GLN A 57 2.26 -7.45 4.76
C GLN A 57 3.50 -7.04 3.96
N TRP A 58 4.54 -7.84 4.05
CA TRP A 58 5.70 -7.69 3.18
C TRP A 58 5.42 -8.28 1.80
N HIS A 59 6.11 -7.77 0.79
CA HIS A 59 5.99 -8.30 -0.57
C HIS A 59 6.58 -9.72 -0.68
N ALA A 60 7.61 -10.01 0.10
CA ALA A 60 8.19 -11.34 0.26
C ALA A 60 8.41 -11.67 1.74
N ASN A 61 9.06 -12.81 2.04
CA ASN A 61 9.37 -13.21 3.41
C ASN A 61 10.26 -12.17 4.10
N PRO A 62 9.84 -11.64 5.27
CA PRO A 62 10.55 -10.56 5.92
C PRO A 62 11.88 -10.97 6.50
N VAL A 63 12.81 -10.03 6.50
CA VAL A 63 14.09 -10.11 7.21
C VAL A 63 14.09 -9.04 8.29
N ALA A 64 14.52 -9.40 9.50
CA ALA A 64 14.40 -8.55 10.69
C ALA A 64 15.06 -7.16 10.56
N ASN A 65 16.12 -7.03 9.76
CA ASN A 65 16.83 -5.78 9.56
C ASN A 65 16.23 -4.83 8.51
N TRP A 66 15.08 -5.17 7.90
CA TRP A 66 14.43 -4.26 6.94
C TRP A 66 13.72 -3.10 7.61
N MET A 67 13.32 -3.28 8.87
CA MET A 67 12.60 -2.24 9.58
C MET A 67 12.92 -2.19 11.08
N ARG A 68 12.60 -1.05 11.69
CA ARG A 68 12.56 -0.88 13.14
C ARG A 68 11.39 0.03 13.50
N LEU A 69 10.60 -0.38 14.51
CA LEU A 69 9.64 0.48 15.17
C LEU A 69 10.29 1.07 16.42
N SER A 70 10.38 2.37 16.52
CA SER A 70 11.01 3.06 17.64
C SER A 70 10.52 4.48 17.74
N GLN A 71 10.23 4.94 18.94
CA GLN A 71 9.85 6.34 19.25
C GLN A 71 8.63 6.84 18.42
N GLY A 72 7.63 5.96 18.18
CA GLY A 72 6.46 6.32 17.40
C GLY A 72 6.75 6.53 15.91
N ARG A 73 7.76 5.85 15.36
CA ARG A 73 8.14 5.90 13.94
C ARG A 73 8.42 4.52 13.39
N LEU A 74 8.12 4.36 12.11
CA LEU A 74 8.59 3.24 11.31
C LEU A 74 9.85 3.65 10.56
N ARG A 75 10.97 3.03 10.90
CA ARG A 75 12.21 3.12 10.12
C ARG A 75 12.24 2.00 9.10
N LEU A 76 12.40 2.35 7.83
CA LEU A 76 12.67 1.40 6.75
C LEU A 76 14.11 1.57 6.29
N HIS A 77 14.89 0.49 6.37
CA HIS A 77 16.25 0.45 5.83
C HIS A 77 16.20 0.25 4.31
N ALA A 78 17.08 0.95 3.61
CA ALA A 78 17.23 0.76 2.18
C ALA A 78 17.77 -0.65 1.88
N VAL A 79 17.12 -1.35 0.95
CA VAL A 79 17.53 -2.68 0.51
C VAL A 79 17.94 -2.61 -0.95
N PRO A 80 19.12 -3.12 -1.33
CA PRO A 80 19.56 -3.12 -2.70
C PRO A 80 18.57 -3.84 -3.62
N GLN A 81 18.36 -3.28 -4.81
CA GLN A 81 17.55 -3.88 -5.86
C GLN A 81 18.44 -4.45 -6.96
N ASN A 82 18.12 -5.65 -7.39
CA ASN A 82 18.84 -6.34 -8.47
C ASN A 82 18.10 -6.27 -9.81
N SER A 83 17.02 -5.49 -9.88
CA SER A 83 16.18 -5.34 -11.07
C SER A 83 15.94 -3.87 -11.40
N ALA A 84 15.55 -3.60 -12.65
CA ALA A 84 15.25 -2.27 -13.15
C ALA A 84 13.92 -1.68 -12.61
N ASN A 85 13.19 -2.44 -11.79
CA ASN A 85 11.91 -2.05 -11.22
C ASN A 85 11.65 -2.74 -9.87
N LEU A 86 10.51 -2.40 -9.21
CA LEU A 86 10.16 -2.91 -7.88
C LEU A 86 9.44 -4.27 -7.87
N TRP A 87 9.20 -4.90 -9.03
CA TRP A 87 8.41 -6.14 -9.09
C TRP A 87 8.96 -7.26 -8.21
N THR A 88 10.26 -7.36 -8.12
CA THR A 88 10.96 -8.36 -7.29
C THR A 88 11.52 -7.78 -5.99
N ALA A 89 11.23 -6.52 -5.66
CA ALA A 89 11.69 -5.89 -4.43
C ALA A 89 11.03 -6.57 -3.22
N PRO A 90 11.77 -7.26 -2.34
CA PRO A 90 11.17 -8.08 -1.30
C PRO A 90 10.63 -7.25 -0.13
N ASN A 91 11.18 -6.07 0.10
CA ASN A 91 10.98 -5.22 1.27
C ASN A 91 9.93 -4.11 1.07
N LEU A 92 8.98 -4.30 0.17
CA LEU A 92 7.81 -3.42 0.10
C LEU A 92 6.87 -3.76 1.25
N LEU A 93 6.51 -2.79 2.07
CA LEU A 93 5.58 -2.92 3.19
C LEU A 93 4.21 -2.42 2.75
N LEU A 94 3.26 -3.33 2.56
CA LEU A 94 2.05 -3.10 1.80
C LEU A 94 0.79 -3.38 2.63
N GLN A 95 -0.31 -2.75 2.25
CA GLN A 95 -1.67 -3.08 2.67
C GLN A 95 -2.55 -3.34 1.45
N LYS A 96 -3.57 -4.18 1.58
CA LYS A 96 -4.66 -4.25 0.60
C LYS A 96 -5.39 -2.92 0.57
N LEU A 97 -5.90 -2.54 -0.60
CA LEU A 97 -6.72 -1.32 -0.69
C LEU A 97 -7.97 -1.47 0.19
N PRO A 98 -8.19 -0.56 1.15
CA PRO A 98 -9.29 -0.71 2.12
C PRO A 98 -10.64 -0.27 1.58
N ALA A 99 -10.66 0.51 0.49
CA ALA A 99 -11.86 1.03 -0.15
C ALA A 99 -11.60 1.32 -1.63
N ARG A 100 -12.65 1.63 -2.40
CA ARG A 100 -12.53 2.07 -3.79
C ARG A 100 -12.10 3.53 -3.91
N THR A 101 -12.43 4.34 -2.92
CA THR A 101 -12.21 5.80 -2.95
C THR A 101 -11.67 6.25 -1.60
N PHE A 102 -10.44 6.71 -1.57
CA PHE A 102 -9.75 7.10 -0.33
C PHE A 102 -8.50 7.93 -0.60
N THR A 103 -7.94 8.49 0.46
CA THR A 103 -6.58 9.03 0.49
C THR A 103 -5.72 8.27 1.48
N VAL A 104 -4.46 8.14 1.16
CA VAL A 104 -3.40 7.79 2.12
C VAL A 104 -2.38 8.91 2.15
N THR A 105 -2.02 9.31 3.36
CA THR A 105 -0.98 10.32 3.57
C THR A 105 0.04 9.78 4.57
N THR A 106 1.30 10.12 4.38
CA THR A 106 2.39 9.82 5.31
C THR A 106 3.34 11.02 5.40
N PHE A 107 4.01 11.20 6.55
CA PHE A 107 5.15 12.09 6.65
C PHE A 107 6.43 11.25 6.61
N LEU A 108 7.34 11.63 5.72
CA LEU A 108 8.58 10.94 5.42
C LEU A 108 9.77 11.85 5.73
N ASP A 109 10.68 11.38 6.59
CA ASP A 109 12.00 11.94 6.80
C ASP A 109 13.05 11.07 6.09
N GLY A 110 13.59 11.60 4.99
CA GLY A 110 14.64 10.97 4.18
C GLY A 110 16.04 11.52 4.45
N SER A 111 16.28 12.23 5.58
CA SER A 111 17.57 12.84 5.90
C SER A 111 18.73 11.84 5.96
N HIS A 112 18.44 10.57 6.26
CA HIS A 112 19.40 9.48 6.37
C HIS A 112 19.50 8.59 5.10
N LEU A 113 18.74 8.92 4.05
CA LEU A 113 18.93 8.28 2.75
C LEU A 113 20.28 8.72 2.17
N ARG A 114 20.95 7.80 1.48
CA ARG A 114 22.22 8.04 0.79
C ARG A 114 21.99 8.13 -0.72
N GLU A 115 23.03 8.50 -1.42
CA GLU A 115 23.02 8.55 -2.89
C GLU A 115 22.56 7.21 -3.49
N GLY A 116 21.69 7.27 -4.49
CA GLY A 116 21.08 6.11 -5.13
C GLY A 116 19.99 5.41 -4.30
N GLN A 117 19.63 5.97 -3.13
CA GLN A 117 18.54 5.42 -2.32
C GLN A 117 17.25 6.24 -2.49
N ARG A 118 16.12 5.53 -2.50
CA ARG A 118 14.78 6.12 -2.61
C ARG A 118 13.85 5.51 -1.55
N SER A 119 12.97 6.34 -1.01
CA SER A 119 11.96 5.90 -0.06
C SER A 119 10.68 6.69 -0.26
N GLY A 120 9.51 6.04 -0.11
CA GLY A 120 8.26 6.72 -0.38
C GLY A 120 7.01 5.87 -0.24
N LEU A 121 5.95 6.36 -0.89
CA LEU A 121 4.59 5.84 -0.90
C LEU A 121 4.25 5.31 -2.29
N LEU A 122 3.73 4.07 -2.38
CA LEU A 122 3.46 3.41 -3.66
C LEU A 122 2.06 2.80 -3.73
N ILE A 123 1.58 2.68 -4.97
CA ILE A 123 0.49 1.79 -5.39
C ILE A 123 1.10 0.67 -6.21
N MET A 124 0.90 -0.57 -5.78
CA MET A 124 1.49 -1.78 -6.38
C MET A 124 0.41 -2.70 -6.93
N GLY A 125 0.39 -2.87 -8.23
CA GLY A 125 -0.41 -3.83 -8.98
C GLY A 125 0.46 -4.55 -10.02
N ARG A 126 -0.08 -4.93 -11.17
CA ARG A 126 0.71 -5.38 -12.34
C ARG A 126 1.55 -4.26 -12.91
N ASP A 127 0.96 -3.08 -12.95
CA ASP A 127 1.63 -1.82 -13.12
C ASP A 127 1.74 -1.18 -11.74
N TYR A 128 2.74 -0.37 -11.52
CA TYR A 128 2.85 0.39 -10.29
C TYR A 128 3.34 1.81 -10.53
N SER A 129 3.00 2.67 -9.60
CA SER A 129 3.57 4.01 -9.51
C SER A 129 3.82 4.38 -8.06
N TYR A 130 4.80 5.24 -7.84
CA TYR A 130 5.11 5.75 -6.51
C TYR A 130 5.57 7.20 -6.53
N ILE A 131 5.47 7.84 -5.37
CA ILE A 131 6.07 9.12 -5.06
C ILE A 131 7.11 8.91 -3.95
N ALA A 132 8.33 9.45 -4.13
CA ALA A 132 9.44 9.16 -3.22
C ALA A 132 10.43 10.32 -3.13
N ILE A 133 11.19 10.36 -2.02
CA ILE A 133 12.43 11.13 -1.95
C ILE A 133 13.53 10.37 -2.71
N ASP A 134 14.21 11.08 -3.62
CA ASP A 134 15.43 10.67 -4.32
C ASP A 134 16.44 11.81 -4.25
N GLY A 135 17.49 11.65 -3.45
CA GLY A 135 18.47 12.71 -3.19
C GLY A 135 17.80 13.95 -2.54
N THR A 136 17.77 15.05 -3.26
CA THR A 136 17.16 16.33 -2.84
C THR A 136 15.82 16.61 -3.56
N ARG A 137 15.22 15.60 -4.15
CA ARG A 137 14.00 15.73 -4.97
C ARG A 137 12.89 14.82 -4.48
N VAL A 138 11.66 15.24 -4.69
CA VAL A 138 10.52 14.32 -4.78
C VAL A 138 10.38 13.91 -6.23
N VAL A 139 10.33 12.62 -6.46
CA VAL A 139 10.15 12.03 -7.79
C VAL A 139 8.86 11.22 -7.84
N ARG A 140 8.25 11.19 -9.02
CA ARG A 140 7.22 10.23 -9.34
C ARG A 140 7.72 9.27 -10.39
N MET A 141 7.67 7.98 -10.09
CA MET A 141 8.13 6.92 -10.97
C MET A 141 6.99 5.96 -11.29
N THR A 142 7.00 5.42 -12.49
CA THR A 142 6.00 4.44 -12.96
C THR A 142 6.70 3.30 -13.70
N SER A 143 6.19 2.08 -13.53
CA SER A 143 6.54 0.93 -14.37
C SER A 143 5.26 0.25 -14.84
N ILE A 144 5.13 0.14 -16.16
CA ILE A 144 4.04 -0.55 -16.84
C ILE A 144 4.51 -1.96 -17.21
N ASP A 145 3.69 -2.98 -16.97
CA ASP A 145 4.07 -4.39 -17.16
C ASP A 145 5.33 -4.78 -16.37
N ALA A 146 5.40 -4.34 -15.12
CA ALA A 146 6.57 -4.51 -14.24
C ALA A 146 7.04 -5.99 -14.13
N ALA A 147 6.11 -6.95 -14.17
CA ALA A 147 6.40 -8.39 -14.16
C ALA A 147 7.23 -8.86 -15.36
N LYS A 148 7.24 -8.10 -16.46
CA LYS A 148 8.06 -8.37 -17.65
C LYS A 148 9.45 -7.74 -17.57
N GLY A 149 9.79 -7.14 -16.43
CA GLY A 149 11.08 -6.45 -16.24
C GLY A 149 11.16 -5.07 -16.86
N THR A 150 10.03 -4.45 -17.24
CA THR A 150 10.02 -3.09 -17.79
C THR A 150 10.65 -2.11 -16.80
N PRO A 151 11.64 -1.31 -17.23
CA PRO A 151 12.26 -0.31 -16.37
C PRO A 151 11.27 0.76 -15.89
N GLU A 152 11.61 1.42 -14.80
CA GLU A 152 10.89 2.60 -14.31
C GLU A 152 11.12 3.81 -15.21
N THR A 153 10.07 4.62 -15.38
CA THR A 153 10.15 5.96 -15.96
C THR A 153 9.98 7.01 -14.90
N ASN A 154 10.76 8.08 -14.98
CA ASN A 154 10.56 9.27 -14.15
C ASN A 154 9.54 10.18 -14.84
N ASP A 155 8.30 10.18 -14.33
CA ASP A 155 7.20 10.95 -14.93
C ASP A 155 7.23 12.43 -14.53
N ALA A 156 7.71 12.72 -13.30
CA ALA A 156 7.79 14.08 -12.79
C ALA A 156 8.75 14.15 -11.60
N SER A 157 9.33 15.32 -11.38
CA SER A 157 10.17 15.57 -10.21
C SER A 157 10.18 17.04 -9.83
N VAL A 158 10.41 17.32 -8.54
CA VAL A 158 10.50 18.66 -7.97
C VAL A 158 11.57 18.70 -6.89
N ASP A 159 12.29 19.80 -6.80
CA ASP A 159 13.33 19.99 -5.79
C ASP A 159 12.72 20.24 -4.41
N LEU A 160 13.29 19.60 -3.39
CA LEU A 160 12.91 19.79 -1.99
C LEU A 160 13.83 20.81 -1.31
N LYS A 161 13.24 21.67 -0.48
CA LYS A 161 14.01 22.54 0.41
C LYS A 161 14.66 21.77 1.55
N ASN A 162 13.96 20.76 2.05
CA ASN A 162 14.40 19.86 3.11
C ASN A 162 14.17 18.41 2.67
N ARG A 163 14.90 17.48 3.26
CA ARG A 163 14.71 16.03 2.99
C ARG A 163 13.59 15.40 3.82
N SER A 164 12.55 16.17 4.11
CA SER A 164 11.33 15.72 4.77
C SER A 164 10.10 16.27 4.04
N VAL A 165 9.06 15.46 3.89
CA VAL A 165 7.92 15.79 3.06
C VAL A 165 6.68 14.98 3.46
N PHE A 166 5.51 15.57 3.30
CA PHE A 166 4.25 14.85 3.32
C PHE A 166 3.97 14.29 1.92
N LEU A 167 3.79 12.98 1.84
CA LEU A 167 3.42 12.28 0.62
C LEU A 167 1.97 11.82 0.71
N ARG A 168 1.25 11.95 -0.39
CA ARG A 168 -0.16 11.53 -0.48
C ARG A 168 -0.43 10.80 -1.78
N VAL A 169 -1.26 9.76 -1.70
CA VAL A 169 -1.94 9.17 -2.85
C VAL A 169 -3.45 9.27 -2.62
N SER A 170 -4.16 9.77 -3.62
CA SER A 170 -5.61 9.78 -3.68
C SER A 170 -6.05 8.72 -4.68
N VAL A 171 -6.89 7.80 -4.24
CA VAL A 171 -7.43 6.72 -5.08
C VAL A 171 -8.91 7.00 -5.31
N ASN A 172 -9.32 7.01 -6.57
CA ASN A 172 -10.71 7.10 -6.97
C ASN A 172 -10.97 5.99 -8.00
N ASP A 173 -11.61 4.91 -7.54
CA ASP A 173 -11.74 3.65 -8.28
C ASP A 173 -10.38 3.13 -8.81
N ALA A 174 -10.17 3.14 -10.11
CA ALA A 174 -8.93 2.69 -10.74
C ALA A 174 -7.92 3.82 -11.01
N ALA A 175 -8.22 5.08 -10.65
CA ALA A 175 -7.34 6.22 -10.88
C ALA A 175 -6.63 6.64 -9.59
N CYS A 176 -5.32 6.84 -9.67
CA CYS A 176 -4.49 7.30 -8.57
C CYS A 176 -3.84 8.64 -8.90
N GLU A 177 -3.93 9.59 -7.98
CA GLU A 177 -3.24 10.87 -8.00
C GLU A 177 -2.18 10.89 -6.90
N PHE A 178 -0.96 11.23 -7.25
CA PHE A 178 0.13 11.42 -6.31
C PHE A 178 0.39 12.90 -6.08
N SER A 179 0.59 13.27 -4.80
CA SER A 179 0.84 14.65 -4.42
C SER A 179 1.79 14.72 -3.22
N TYR A 180 2.42 15.86 -3.06
CA TYR A 180 3.37 16.15 -1.98
C TYR A 180 3.05 17.50 -1.33
N GLY A 181 3.55 17.74 -0.12
CA GLY A 181 3.37 18.99 0.60
C GLY A 181 4.40 19.20 1.69
N GLY A 182 4.67 20.47 2.01
CA GLY A 182 5.62 20.82 3.05
C GLY A 182 5.01 20.97 4.45
N ASP A 183 3.70 21.20 4.55
CA ASP A 183 3.00 21.56 5.80
C ASP A 183 1.89 20.57 6.19
N GLY A 184 1.68 19.53 5.39
CA GLY A 184 0.62 18.54 5.59
C GLY A 184 -0.81 19.05 5.38
N LYS A 185 -0.98 20.29 4.95
CA LYS A 185 -2.28 20.93 4.71
C LYS A 185 -2.50 21.16 3.23
N LYS A 186 -1.51 21.75 2.55
CA LYS A 186 -1.54 21.99 1.11
C LYS A 186 -0.74 20.90 0.41
N PHE A 187 -1.33 20.33 -0.63
CA PHE A 187 -0.71 19.29 -1.44
C PHE A 187 -0.71 19.73 -2.89
N GLU A 188 0.43 19.58 -3.53
CA GLU A 188 0.63 19.83 -4.96
C GLU A 188 0.71 18.50 -5.69
N ARG A 189 -0.05 18.35 -6.76
CA ARG A 189 -0.03 17.15 -7.61
C ARG A 189 1.33 17.02 -8.28
N LEU A 190 1.84 15.80 -8.35
CA LEU A 190 3.08 15.48 -9.04
C LEU A 190 2.82 14.44 -10.14
N GLY A 191 2.90 14.89 -11.38
CA GLY A 191 2.66 14.07 -12.57
C GLY A 191 1.18 13.84 -12.87
N GLU A 192 0.92 13.01 -13.89
CA GLU A 192 -0.43 12.71 -14.38
C GLU A 192 -1.14 11.63 -13.54
N LEU A 193 -2.44 11.43 -13.76
CA LEU A 193 -3.18 10.33 -13.14
C LEU A 193 -2.58 8.98 -13.54
N PHE A 194 -2.44 8.08 -12.58
CA PHE A 194 -1.98 6.73 -12.81
C PHE A 194 -3.18 5.77 -12.86
N PRO A 195 -3.42 5.10 -14.01
CA PRO A 195 -4.45 4.08 -14.11
C PRO A 195 -3.98 2.79 -13.41
N MET A 196 -4.50 2.55 -12.21
CA MET A 196 -4.16 1.40 -11.41
C MET A 196 -4.74 0.12 -11.99
N LYS A 197 -3.92 -0.93 -12.08
CA LYS A 197 -4.35 -2.28 -12.44
C LYS A 197 -4.28 -3.22 -11.23
N PRO A 198 -5.17 -4.23 -11.15
CA PRO A 198 -5.08 -5.25 -10.11
C PRO A 198 -3.73 -5.99 -10.15
N GLY A 199 -3.33 -6.57 -9.03
CA GLY A 199 -2.24 -7.54 -8.96
C GLY A 199 -2.61 -8.86 -9.63
N VAL A 200 -1.71 -9.86 -9.52
CA VAL A 200 -1.90 -11.15 -10.23
C VAL A 200 -3.03 -11.98 -9.60
N TRP A 201 -3.03 -12.14 -8.27
CA TRP A 201 -3.97 -12.99 -7.54
C TRP A 201 -4.88 -12.20 -6.60
N ILE A 202 -4.42 -11.05 -6.17
CA ILE A 202 -5.11 -10.16 -5.26
C ILE A 202 -5.08 -8.77 -5.88
N GLY A 203 -6.01 -7.91 -5.54
CA GLY A 203 -6.10 -6.53 -6.04
C GLY A 203 -4.78 -5.76 -5.90
N ALA A 204 -4.77 -4.51 -6.30
CA ALA A 204 -3.65 -3.63 -6.04
C ALA A 204 -3.48 -3.39 -4.52
N LYS A 205 -2.32 -2.91 -4.13
CA LYS A 205 -1.94 -2.62 -2.74
C LYS A 205 -1.39 -1.20 -2.66
N VAL A 206 -1.49 -0.62 -1.48
CA VAL A 206 -0.85 0.65 -1.13
C VAL A 206 0.19 0.40 -0.04
N GLY A 207 1.29 1.12 -0.03
CA GLY A 207 2.29 0.93 1.03
C GLY A 207 3.51 1.80 0.94
N LEU A 208 4.50 1.44 1.73
CA LEU A 208 5.75 2.13 1.96
C LEU A 208 6.93 1.28 1.52
N PHE A 209 8.02 1.93 1.14
CA PHE A 209 9.25 1.24 0.75
C PHE A 209 10.49 2.08 1.02
N SER A 210 11.65 1.42 1.09
CA SER A 210 12.97 2.04 1.06
C SER A 210 13.93 1.13 0.31
N ILE A 211 14.55 1.63 -0.76
CA ILE A 211 15.39 0.85 -1.67
C ILE A 211 16.68 1.57 -1.99
N GLY A 212 17.65 0.83 -2.49
CA GLY A 212 18.93 1.33 -2.98
C GLY A 212 20.12 0.75 -2.25
N PRO A 213 21.35 1.05 -2.70
CA PRO A 213 22.58 0.47 -2.17
C PRO A 213 22.95 1.03 -0.79
N GLY A 214 23.72 0.25 -0.03
CA GLY A 214 24.29 0.67 1.25
C GLY A 214 23.32 0.61 2.43
N SER A 215 23.64 1.35 3.50
CA SER A 215 23.02 1.22 4.84
C SER A 215 22.17 2.41 5.25
N GLY A 216 21.63 3.19 4.31
CA GLY A 216 20.74 4.30 4.62
C GLY A 216 19.33 3.83 5.03
N TYR A 217 18.54 4.76 5.50
CA TYR A 217 17.16 4.50 5.92
C TYR A 217 16.30 5.76 5.79
N ALA A 218 14.99 5.57 5.88
CA ALA A 218 14.02 6.65 6.01
C ALA A 218 13.07 6.36 7.17
N ASP A 219 12.61 7.41 7.82
CA ASP A 219 11.68 7.34 8.93
C ASP A 219 10.29 7.84 8.48
N PHE A 220 9.26 7.04 8.76
CA PHE A 220 7.85 7.38 8.55
C PHE A 220 7.21 7.62 9.91
N GLU A 221 6.61 8.81 10.13
CA GLU A 221 6.00 9.11 11.41
C GLU A 221 4.65 8.42 11.58
N TRP A 222 3.91 8.30 10.50
CA TRP A 222 2.59 7.67 10.49
C TRP A 222 2.18 7.32 9.05
N PHE A 223 1.14 6.51 8.94
CA PHE A 223 0.45 6.18 7.70
C PHE A 223 -1.05 6.34 7.94
N ARG A 224 -1.66 7.35 7.36
CA ARG A 224 -3.06 7.71 7.64
C ARG A 224 -3.92 7.54 6.42
N PHE A 225 -4.91 6.70 6.59
CA PHE A 225 -6.01 6.51 5.64
C PHE A 225 -7.16 7.44 5.99
N ALA A 226 -7.79 8.03 4.97
CA ALA A 226 -9.04 8.77 5.10
C ALA A 226 -9.93 8.50 3.88
N PRO A 227 -11.27 8.38 4.05
CA PRO A 227 -12.16 8.34 2.91
C PRO A 227 -12.11 9.69 2.17
N LEU A 228 -12.22 9.66 0.83
CA LEU A 228 -12.42 10.90 0.05
C LEU A 228 -13.83 11.43 0.34
N SER A 229 -13.92 12.71 0.71
CA SER A 229 -15.21 13.37 0.87
C SER A 229 -15.91 13.51 -0.49
N GLN A 230 -17.25 13.43 -0.50
CA GLN A 230 -18.05 13.58 -1.75
C GLN A 230 -17.77 14.88 -2.51
N SER A 231 -17.37 15.97 -1.82
CA SER A 231 -16.98 17.23 -2.44
C SER A 231 -15.68 17.15 -3.27
N ALA A 232 -14.80 16.23 -2.96
CA ALA A 232 -13.57 15.98 -3.73
C ALA A 232 -13.85 15.08 -4.96
N GLN A 233 -14.83 14.20 -4.88
CA GLN A 233 -15.26 13.35 -6.00
C GLN A 233 -15.79 14.16 -7.18
N THR A 234 -16.60 15.20 -6.92
CA THR A 234 -17.21 16.04 -7.96
C THR A 234 -16.14 16.87 -8.72
N ARG A 235 -15.05 17.26 -8.07
CA ARG A 235 -13.96 18.00 -8.73
C ARG A 235 -13.09 17.12 -9.63
N ALA A 236 -12.91 15.85 -9.29
CA ALA A 236 -12.10 14.92 -10.09
C ALA A 236 -12.81 14.44 -11.36
N LEU A 237 -14.14 14.56 -11.42
CA LEU A 237 -14.96 14.20 -12.60
C LEU A 237 -15.18 15.39 -13.56
N ALA A 238 -14.76 16.61 -13.18
CA ALA A 238 -14.97 17.84 -13.93
C ALA A 238 -13.68 18.35 -14.62
N GLN A 239 -12.61 17.60 -14.61
CA GLN A 239 -11.35 17.85 -15.33
C GLN A 239 -11.03 16.66 -16.24
#